data_cbff62ab7a749deab11cbe25f023dfe4
#
_entry.id   cbff62ab7a749deab11cbe25f023dfe4
#
_cell.length_a   1.000
_cell.length_b   1.000
_cell.length_c   1.000
_cell.angle_alpha   90.00
_cell.angle_beta   90.00
_cell.angle_gamma   90.00
#
_symmetry.space_group_name_H-M   'P 1'
#
loop_
_entity.id
_entity.type
_entity.pdbx_description
1 polymer ?
#
loop_
_entity_poly.entity_id
_entity_poly.type
_entity_poly.pdbx_seq_one_letter_code
_entity_poly.pdbx_strand_id
1 'polypeptide(L)'
;MPADNYVLSEADRSVIHALQIAPRAAWSRLAAVLGGRPDTLAQRWARMCADGTAWCGALGLHTGETPPCMAWVEVFCTGERDPLRTALLTEDPHVLSVFEVTGDRSMLLYVAFPDLTMLDEHLSTRLLRLPGVTGTRTHLVTSVHRSGTRWRLDRLDRVQTERLIDLPGRGHVPGGAAVPSLRPEDRRLVLAMAGDSRLGVAELARLQGRSESATRRQLHRLENSGTLTHNCRPVPLHSGWPVSVVLWADFPAPDPATPPPVVHLRETVDFMSVTGPHNLAITVMLRTLEDLPGCTAALMRRMPGLRIADTVVVLRCHKTAAQVLGPDGRRIRTVPPDIWTRPVPLPTGL
;
A
#
# COMPACT_ATOMS: atom_id res chain seq x y z
N MET A 1 13.66 7.14 26.16
CA MET A 1 12.35 6.88 26.77
C MET A 1 11.85 5.54 26.19
N PRO A 2 11.46 4.54 26.99
CA PRO A 2 10.88 3.33 26.43
C PRO A 2 9.62 3.74 25.67
N ALA A 3 9.53 3.31 24.40
CA ALA A 3 8.31 3.48 23.61
C ALA A 3 7.17 2.81 24.38
N ASP A 4 6.15 3.56 24.75
CA ASP A 4 4.92 3.04 25.32
C ASP A 4 4.45 1.90 24.41
N ASN A 5 4.43 0.69 24.95
CA ASN A 5 4.15 -0.54 24.23
C ASN A 5 2.64 -0.63 23.98
N TYR A 6 2.10 0.36 23.21
CA TYR A 6 0.69 0.41 22.86
C TYR A 6 0.39 -0.73 21.87
N VAL A 7 -0.02 -1.84 22.41
CA VAL A 7 -0.52 -2.96 21.61
C VAL A 7 -1.99 -2.70 21.30
N LEU A 8 -2.35 -2.72 20.02
CA LEU A 8 -3.75 -2.63 19.59
C LEU A 8 -4.57 -3.73 20.30
N SER A 9 -5.64 -3.30 20.98
CA SER A 9 -6.56 -4.25 21.63
C SER A 9 -7.31 -5.10 20.58
N GLU A 10 -7.90 -6.19 20.97
CA GLU A 10 -8.73 -7.02 20.09
C GLU A 10 -9.88 -6.20 19.46
N ALA A 11 -10.48 -5.30 20.25
CA ALA A 11 -11.53 -4.41 19.75
C ALA A 11 -10.99 -3.39 18.72
N ASP A 12 -9.75 -2.87 18.90
CA ASP A 12 -9.11 -2.00 17.90
C ASP A 12 -8.87 -2.75 16.59
N ARG A 13 -8.34 -3.96 16.66
CA ARG A 13 -8.11 -4.82 15.49
C ARG A 13 -9.41 -5.20 14.78
N SER A 14 -10.50 -5.42 15.52
CA SER A 14 -11.81 -5.68 14.92
C SER A 14 -12.36 -4.47 14.17
N VAL A 15 -12.19 -3.26 14.71
CA VAL A 15 -12.55 -2.01 14.02
C VAL A 15 -11.72 -1.83 12.74
N ILE A 16 -10.39 -2.04 12.81
CA ILE A 16 -9.51 -1.94 11.65
C ILE A 16 -9.93 -2.96 10.58
N HIS A 17 -10.17 -4.24 10.97
CA HIS A 17 -10.59 -5.28 10.02
C HIS A 17 -11.92 -4.92 9.36
N ALA A 18 -12.90 -4.42 10.11
CA ALA A 18 -14.16 -3.96 9.53
C ALA A 18 -13.96 -2.81 8.52
N LEU A 19 -13.09 -1.85 8.84
CA LEU A 19 -12.74 -0.76 7.93
C LEU A 19 -11.91 -1.20 6.71
N GLN A 20 -11.16 -2.28 6.82
CA GLN A 20 -10.49 -2.90 5.66
C GLN A 20 -11.51 -3.48 4.66
N ILE A 21 -12.69 -3.91 5.13
CA ILE A 21 -13.75 -4.47 4.29
C ILE A 21 -14.69 -3.37 3.80
N ALA A 22 -15.13 -2.48 4.70
CA ALA A 22 -16.08 -1.41 4.44
C ALA A 22 -15.54 -0.04 4.91
N PRO A 23 -14.54 0.53 4.21
CA PRO A 23 -13.74 1.68 4.69
C PRO A 23 -14.57 2.93 4.94
N ARG A 24 -15.65 3.15 4.21
CA ARG A 24 -16.52 4.34 4.32
C ARG A 24 -17.90 4.04 4.93
N ALA A 25 -18.10 2.83 5.47
CA ALA A 25 -19.37 2.51 6.13
C ALA A 25 -19.63 3.43 7.33
N ALA A 26 -20.91 3.79 7.53
CA ALA A 26 -21.33 4.58 8.68
C ALA A 26 -21.08 3.81 9.99
N TRP A 27 -20.69 4.52 11.05
CA TRP A 27 -20.43 3.92 12.35
C TRP A 27 -21.60 3.13 12.91
N SER A 28 -22.84 3.56 12.65
CA SER A 28 -24.05 2.81 13.02
C SER A 28 -24.14 1.44 12.35
N ARG A 29 -23.74 1.34 11.07
CA ARG A 29 -23.68 0.07 10.33
C ARG A 29 -22.57 -0.84 10.86
N LEU A 30 -21.40 -0.29 11.13
CA LEU A 30 -20.31 -1.03 11.73
C LEU A 30 -20.66 -1.54 13.13
N ALA A 31 -21.32 -0.72 13.95
CA ALA A 31 -21.78 -1.11 15.28
C ALA A 31 -22.81 -2.24 15.24
N ALA A 32 -23.69 -2.26 14.23
CA ALA A 32 -24.64 -3.35 14.04
C ALA A 32 -23.99 -4.72 13.73
N VAL A 33 -22.75 -4.72 13.22
CA VAL A 33 -22.00 -5.94 12.92
C VAL A 33 -21.02 -6.30 14.05
N LEU A 34 -20.29 -5.30 14.58
CA LEU A 34 -19.26 -5.51 15.60
C LEU A 34 -19.81 -5.55 17.02
N GLY A 35 -21.04 -5.06 17.23
CA GLY A 35 -21.57 -4.75 18.55
C GLY A 35 -21.07 -3.39 19.08
N GLY A 36 -21.65 -2.98 20.21
CA GLY A 36 -21.28 -1.72 20.85
C GLY A 36 -22.01 -0.49 20.31
N ARG A 37 -21.58 0.71 20.74
CA ARG A 37 -22.16 1.98 20.34
C ARG A 37 -21.38 2.61 19.19
N PRO A 38 -22.06 3.24 18.21
CA PRO A 38 -21.41 3.91 17.09
C PRO A 38 -20.34 4.94 17.52
N ASP A 39 -20.66 5.75 18.53
CA ASP A 39 -19.76 6.79 19.05
C ASP A 39 -18.48 6.19 19.66
N THR A 40 -18.63 5.08 20.36
CA THR A 40 -17.47 4.38 20.96
C THR A 40 -16.52 3.86 19.86
N LEU A 41 -17.07 3.31 18.76
CA LEU A 41 -16.24 2.87 17.63
C LEU A 41 -15.57 4.05 16.93
N ALA A 42 -16.31 5.16 16.74
CA ALA A 42 -15.77 6.37 16.14
C ALA A 42 -14.64 6.98 16.97
N GLN A 43 -14.83 7.10 18.31
CA GLN A 43 -13.80 7.61 19.22
C GLN A 43 -12.56 6.71 19.25
N ARG A 44 -12.76 5.38 19.27
CA ARG A 44 -11.66 4.41 19.20
C ARG A 44 -10.85 4.58 17.92
N TRP A 45 -11.51 4.71 16.78
CA TRP A 45 -10.86 4.97 15.49
C TRP A 45 -10.13 6.32 15.48
N ALA A 46 -10.77 7.39 15.93
CA ALA A 46 -10.18 8.72 15.99
C ALA A 46 -8.89 8.73 16.84
N ARG A 47 -8.89 8.05 18.00
CA ARG A 47 -7.70 7.88 18.83
C ARG A 47 -6.58 7.18 18.05
N MET A 48 -6.85 6.02 17.42
CA MET A 48 -5.85 5.29 16.65
C MET A 48 -5.27 6.14 15.51
N CYS A 49 -6.08 6.96 14.84
CA CYS A 49 -5.62 7.89 13.82
C CYS A 49 -4.75 9.02 14.39
N ALA A 50 -5.14 9.59 15.54
CA ALA A 50 -4.39 10.66 16.22
C ALA A 50 -3.02 10.15 16.72
N ASP A 51 -3.00 8.94 17.27
CA ASP A 51 -1.78 8.28 17.74
C ASP A 51 -0.91 7.73 16.60
N GLY A 52 -1.38 7.82 15.35
CA GLY A 52 -0.70 7.26 14.19
C GLY A 52 -0.61 5.73 14.16
N THR A 53 -1.36 5.02 15.02
CA THR A 53 -1.33 3.55 15.11
C THR A 53 -2.17 2.84 14.05
N ALA A 54 -3.12 3.56 13.43
CA ALA A 54 -3.88 3.09 12.28
C ALA A 54 -4.27 4.27 11.38
N TRP A 55 -4.55 3.99 10.12
CA TRP A 55 -5.01 4.98 9.15
C TRP A 55 -5.85 4.31 8.06
N CYS A 56 -6.62 5.12 7.35
CA CYS A 56 -7.38 4.71 6.19
C CYS A 56 -7.21 5.77 5.10
N GLY A 57 -6.34 5.51 4.15
CA GLY A 57 -6.13 6.38 2.98
C GLY A 57 -6.82 5.84 1.73
N ALA A 58 -6.80 6.61 0.66
CA ALA A 58 -7.24 6.16 -0.65
C ALA A 58 -6.16 6.40 -1.70
N LEU A 59 -6.15 5.54 -2.71
CA LEU A 59 -5.25 5.60 -3.85
C LEU A 59 -6.05 5.49 -5.14
N GLY A 60 -5.66 6.26 -6.16
CA GLY A 60 -6.16 6.15 -7.50
C GLY A 60 -5.02 6.51 -8.45
N LEU A 61 -4.44 5.51 -9.09
CA LEU A 61 -3.22 5.68 -9.87
C LEU A 61 -3.46 5.52 -11.38
N HIS A 62 -4.59 4.95 -11.79
CA HIS A 62 -4.90 4.75 -13.20
C HIS A 62 -5.19 6.07 -13.91
N THR A 63 -4.33 6.45 -14.86
CA THR A 63 -4.48 7.65 -15.68
C THR A 63 -4.23 7.32 -17.14
N GLY A 64 -5.14 7.75 -18.02
CA GLY A 64 -5.03 7.44 -19.44
C GLY A 64 -5.53 6.03 -19.80
N GLU A 65 -5.28 5.63 -21.04
CA GLU A 65 -5.68 4.32 -21.58
C GLU A 65 -4.76 3.19 -21.08
N THR A 66 -3.56 3.54 -20.60
CA THR A 66 -2.57 2.59 -20.09
C THR A 66 -2.51 2.64 -18.56
N PRO A 67 -2.29 1.49 -17.90
CA PRO A 67 -1.98 1.45 -16.47
C PRO A 67 -0.73 2.29 -16.14
N PRO A 68 -0.62 2.82 -14.91
CA PRO A 68 0.60 3.49 -14.48
C PRO A 68 1.79 2.54 -14.53
N CYS A 69 2.95 3.10 -14.86
CA CYS A 69 4.22 2.40 -14.76
C CYS A 69 4.58 2.24 -13.27
N MET A 70 4.47 1.04 -12.74
CA MET A 70 4.87 0.72 -11.38
C MET A 70 6.13 -0.12 -11.38
N ALA A 71 6.99 0.09 -10.39
CA ALA A 71 8.22 -0.68 -10.26
C ALA A 71 8.64 -0.88 -8.80
N TRP A 72 9.29 -2.00 -8.57
CA TRP A 72 10.16 -2.20 -7.43
C TRP A 72 11.58 -1.76 -7.83
N VAL A 73 12.20 -0.91 -6.99
CA VAL A 73 13.55 -0.42 -7.24
C VAL A 73 14.43 -0.78 -6.05
N GLU A 74 15.39 -1.66 -6.27
CA GLU A 74 16.47 -1.94 -5.34
C GLU A 74 17.50 -0.82 -5.42
N VAL A 75 17.89 -0.26 -4.28
CA VAL A 75 18.87 0.81 -4.18
C VAL A 75 20.11 0.30 -3.44
N PHE A 76 21.25 0.41 -4.09
CA PHE A 76 22.54 0.05 -3.54
C PHE A 76 23.26 1.31 -3.08
N CYS A 77 23.74 1.31 -1.84
CA CYS A 77 24.41 2.46 -1.25
C CYS A 77 25.74 2.07 -0.63
N THR A 78 26.71 2.99 -0.66
CA THR A 78 27.92 2.93 0.16
C THR A 78 27.77 3.80 1.40
N GLY A 79 28.49 3.44 2.47
CA GLY A 79 28.51 4.20 3.72
C GLY A 79 27.34 3.88 4.65
N GLU A 80 27.20 4.72 5.67
CA GLU A 80 26.18 4.57 6.69
C GLU A 80 24.77 4.97 6.20
N ARG A 81 23.77 4.69 7.04
CA ARG A 81 22.41 5.15 6.83
C ARG A 81 22.37 6.68 6.81
N ASP A 82 21.91 7.24 5.69
CA ASP A 82 21.84 8.68 5.50
C ASP A 82 20.39 9.18 5.75
N PRO A 83 20.18 9.98 6.82
CA PRO A 83 18.87 10.55 7.09
C PRO A 83 18.36 11.48 5.97
N LEU A 84 19.25 12.21 5.28
CA LEU A 84 18.86 13.10 4.19
C LEU A 84 18.33 12.30 3.00
N ARG A 85 19.02 11.21 2.61
CA ARG A 85 18.55 10.30 1.56
C ARG A 85 17.15 9.76 1.88
N THR A 86 16.96 9.28 3.13
CA THR A 86 15.67 8.77 3.59
C THR A 86 14.59 9.86 3.56
N ALA A 87 14.90 11.08 3.99
CA ALA A 87 13.98 12.21 3.96
C ALA A 87 13.57 12.55 2.51
N LEU A 88 14.52 12.66 1.59
CA LEU A 88 14.25 12.96 0.18
C LEU A 88 13.37 11.90 -0.49
N LEU A 89 13.57 10.62 -0.18
CA LEU A 89 12.75 9.53 -0.69
C LEU A 89 11.34 9.51 -0.08
N THR A 90 11.20 9.81 1.21
CA THR A 90 9.89 9.82 1.86
C THR A 90 9.03 11.02 1.43
N GLU A 91 9.64 12.15 1.07
CA GLU A 91 8.94 13.34 0.53
C GLU A 91 8.56 13.22 -0.94
N ASP A 92 9.13 12.28 -1.67
CA ASP A 92 8.88 12.12 -3.09
C ASP A 92 7.47 11.55 -3.35
N PRO A 93 6.60 12.26 -4.10
CA PRO A 93 5.23 11.80 -4.37
C PRO A 93 5.16 10.57 -5.29
N HIS A 94 6.22 10.27 -6.06
CA HIS A 94 6.29 9.10 -6.93
C HIS A 94 6.71 7.83 -6.16
N VAL A 95 7.33 8.00 -4.99
CA VAL A 95 7.75 6.89 -4.16
C VAL A 95 6.61 6.52 -3.21
N LEU A 96 5.93 5.41 -3.48
CA LEU A 96 4.80 4.95 -2.68
C LEU A 96 5.25 4.28 -1.38
N SER A 97 6.39 3.57 -1.41
CA SER A 97 6.94 2.91 -0.22
C SER A 97 8.46 2.98 -0.19
N VAL A 98 9.01 3.08 1.01
CA VAL A 98 10.46 3.15 1.29
C VAL A 98 10.77 2.17 2.42
N PHE A 99 11.56 1.17 2.12
CA PHE A 99 11.97 0.13 3.06
C PHE A 99 13.49 0.05 3.18
N GLU A 100 14.01 -0.03 4.41
CA GLU A 100 15.35 -0.58 4.67
C GLU A 100 15.23 -2.09 4.75
N VAL A 101 16.14 -2.80 4.11
CA VAL A 101 16.01 -4.25 3.90
C VAL A 101 17.33 -4.99 4.13
N THR A 102 17.24 -6.32 4.22
CA THR A 102 18.39 -7.22 4.26
C THR A 102 18.94 -7.48 2.86
N GLY A 103 20.17 -8.02 2.81
CA GLY A 103 20.87 -8.40 1.58
C GLY A 103 21.87 -7.34 1.11
N ASP A 104 22.28 -7.40 -0.14
CA ASP A 104 23.28 -6.51 -0.74
C ASP A 104 22.75 -5.11 -0.99
N ARG A 105 21.43 -4.98 -1.14
CA ARG A 105 20.73 -3.70 -1.32
C ARG A 105 20.50 -3.03 0.03
N SER A 106 20.64 -1.72 0.05
CA SER A 106 20.39 -0.95 1.27
C SER A 106 18.91 -0.62 1.46
N MET A 107 18.21 -0.37 0.36
CA MET A 107 16.79 0.01 0.36
C MET A 107 16.02 -0.69 -0.76
N LEU A 108 14.72 -0.86 -0.54
CA LEU A 108 13.76 -1.30 -1.54
C LEU A 108 12.65 -0.27 -1.62
N LEU A 109 12.40 0.25 -2.81
CA LEU A 109 11.35 1.23 -3.08
C LEU A 109 10.24 0.61 -3.90
N TYR A 110 9.01 1.05 -3.67
CA TYR A 110 7.88 0.82 -4.59
C TYR A 110 7.45 2.16 -5.16
N VAL A 111 7.51 2.31 -6.47
CA VAL A 111 7.32 3.58 -7.16
C VAL A 111 6.22 3.49 -8.20
N ALA A 112 5.60 4.63 -8.53
CA ALA A 112 4.61 4.73 -9.58
C ALA A 112 4.79 6.02 -10.39
N PHE A 113 4.63 5.92 -11.70
CA PHE A 113 4.74 7.00 -12.68
C PHE A 113 3.66 6.86 -13.75
N PRO A 114 3.26 7.93 -14.45
CA PRO A 114 2.35 7.84 -15.57
C PRO A 114 2.88 6.95 -16.70
N ASP A 115 4.20 7.00 -16.95
CA ASP A 115 4.85 6.31 -18.06
C ASP A 115 6.35 6.02 -17.77
N LEU A 116 6.99 5.30 -18.69
CA LEU A 116 8.41 4.92 -18.59
C LEU A 116 9.35 6.10 -18.72
N THR A 117 8.97 7.16 -19.44
CA THR A 117 9.82 8.34 -19.63
C THR A 117 10.00 9.09 -18.31
N MET A 118 8.92 9.27 -17.56
CA MET A 118 8.98 9.88 -16.23
C MET A 118 9.72 9.01 -15.21
N LEU A 119 9.60 7.69 -15.30
CA LEU A 119 10.39 6.77 -14.48
C LEU A 119 11.89 6.94 -14.78
N ASP A 120 12.29 6.94 -16.06
CA ASP A 120 13.69 7.12 -16.48
C ASP A 120 14.24 8.47 -16.00
N GLU A 121 13.49 9.56 -16.20
CA GLU A 121 13.84 10.90 -15.70
C GLU A 121 14.05 10.88 -14.18
N HIS A 122 13.17 10.23 -13.42
CA HIS A 122 13.31 10.12 -11.96
C HIS A 122 14.55 9.31 -11.55
N LEU A 123 14.80 8.18 -12.18
CA LEU A 123 15.98 7.35 -11.89
C LEU A 123 17.27 8.13 -12.14
N SER A 124 17.38 8.79 -13.31
CA SER A 124 18.62 9.46 -13.74
C SER A 124 18.87 10.81 -13.04
N THR A 125 17.82 11.60 -12.78
CA THR A 125 17.95 12.98 -12.27
C THR A 125 17.73 13.11 -10.77
N ARG A 126 17.15 12.09 -10.13
CA ARG A 126 16.90 12.09 -8.68
C ARG A 126 17.56 10.91 -7.98
N LEU A 127 17.15 9.69 -8.29
CA LEU A 127 17.52 8.53 -7.46
C LEU A 127 19.03 8.26 -7.49
N LEU A 128 19.64 8.26 -8.68
CA LEU A 128 21.09 8.10 -8.85
C LEU A 128 21.92 9.32 -8.39
N ARG A 129 21.26 10.43 -8.03
CA ARG A 129 21.91 11.62 -7.47
C ARG A 129 21.80 11.72 -5.96
N LEU A 130 21.10 10.80 -5.32
CA LEU A 130 21.03 10.76 -3.86
C LEU A 130 22.40 10.42 -3.24
N PRO A 131 22.75 11.03 -2.10
CA PRO A 131 24.02 10.78 -1.43
C PRO A 131 24.24 9.30 -1.17
N GLY A 132 25.42 8.81 -1.55
CA GLY A 132 25.87 7.43 -1.32
C GLY A 132 25.18 6.36 -2.18
N VAL A 133 24.29 6.70 -3.09
CA VAL A 133 23.72 5.75 -4.05
C VAL A 133 24.76 5.39 -5.10
N THR A 134 25.06 4.10 -5.23
CA THR A 134 26.03 3.55 -6.18
C THR A 134 25.40 2.88 -7.38
N GLY A 135 24.12 2.51 -7.26
CA GLY A 135 23.37 1.88 -8.35
C GLY A 135 21.95 1.55 -7.95
N THR A 136 21.18 1.19 -8.96
CA THR A 136 19.79 0.74 -8.82
C THR A 136 19.52 -0.48 -9.69
N ARG A 137 18.57 -1.32 -9.27
CA ARG A 137 17.99 -2.36 -10.10
C ARG A 137 16.49 -2.19 -10.11
N THR A 138 15.92 -2.02 -11.29
CA THR A 138 14.48 -1.74 -11.48
C THR A 138 13.76 -2.97 -12.01
N HIS A 139 12.70 -3.35 -11.32
CA HIS A 139 11.79 -4.44 -11.69
C HIS A 139 10.43 -3.82 -12.04
N LEU A 140 10.12 -3.68 -13.32
CA LEU A 140 8.83 -3.16 -13.76
C LEU A 140 7.73 -4.16 -13.44
N VAL A 141 6.64 -3.69 -12.86
CA VAL A 141 5.45 -4.50 -12.62
C VAL A 141 4.68 -4.63 -13.92
N THR A 142 4.58 -5.85 -14.42
CA THR A 142 3.85 -6.17 -15.67
C THR A 142 2.39 -6.55 -15.39
N SER A 143 2.11 -7.09 -14.20
CA SER A 143 0.76 -7.43 -13.78
C SER A 143 0.64 -7.47 -12.25
N VAL A 144 -0.48 -6.99 -11.72
CA VAL A 144 -0.83 -7.09 -10.30
C VAL A 144 -1.93 -8.13 -10.13
N HIS A 145 -1.57 -9.30 -9.63
CA HIS A 145 -2.51 -10.42 -9.40
C HIS A 145 -3.22 -10.30 -8.06
N ARG A 146 -2.50 -9.79 -7.06
CA ARG A 146 -3.03 -9.44 -5.74
C ARG A 146 -2.35 -8.17 -5.24
N SER A 147 -3.17 -7.23 -4.74
CA SER A 147 -2.69 -5.99 -4.12
C SER A 147 -2.89 -6.02 -2.61
N GLY A 148 -1.96 -5.44 -1.88
CA GLY A 148 -2.02 -5.27 -0.44
C GLY A 148 -3.27 -4.53 0.07
N THR A 149 -3.99 -3.83 -0.79
CA THR A 149 -5.30 -3.25 -0.45
C THR A 149 -6.35 -4.32 -0.13
N ARG A 150 -6.13 -5.56 -0.57
CA ARG A 150 -7.00 -6.72 -0.28
C ARG A 150 -6.54 -7.53 0.94
N TRP A 151 -5.38 -7.24 1.49
CA TRP A 151 -4.93 -7.91 2.71
C TRP A 151 -5.77 -7.47 3.92
N ARG A 152 -6.13 -8.41 4.77
CA ARG A 152 -7.04 -8.21 5.91
C ARG A 152 -6.43 -8.77 7.19
N LEU A 153 -6.69 -8.09 8.30
CA LEU A 153 -6.50 -8.68 9.61
C LEU A 153 -7.48 -9.85 9.76
N ASP A 154 -7.03 -10.90 10.40
CA ASP A 154 -7.87 -12.07 10.67
C ASP A 154 -8.47 -11.96 12.09
N ARG A 155 -9.56 -11.20 12.22
CA ARG A 155 -10.19 -10.88 13.51
C ARG A 155 -11.71 -11.00 13.53
N LEU A 156 -12.35 -10.98 12.39
CA LEU A 156 -13.79 -11.10 12.25
C LEU A 156 -14.13 -12.51 11.80
N ASP A 157 -15.23 -13.03 12.30
CA ASP A 157 -15.77 -14.30 11.83
C ASP A 157 -16.38 -14.18 10.43
N ARG A 158 -16.79 -15.32 9.88
CA ARG A 158 -17.36 -15.38 8.52
C ARG A 158 -18.66 -14.58 8.41
N VAL A 159 -19.54 -14.66 9.42
CA VAL A 159 -20.84 -13.98 9.40
C VAL A 159 -20.66 -12.45 9.45
N GLN A 160 -19.78 -11.98 10.33
CA GLN A 160 -19.43 -10.57 10.41
C GLN A 160 -18.83 -10.07 9.09
N THR A 161 -17.94 -10.86 8.49
CA THR A 161 -17.28 -10.53 7.21
C THR A 161 -18.31 -10.44 6.07
N GLU A 162 -19.22 -11.41 5.94
CA GLU A 162 -20.30 -11.41 4.95
C GLU A 162 -21.20 -10.17 5.10
N ARG A 163 -21.63 -9.86 6.32
CA ARG A 163 -22.44 -8.68 6.62
C ARG A 163 -21.75 -7.36 6.26
N LEU A 164 -20.44 -7.26 6.43
CA LEU A 164 -19.67 -6.07 6.04
C LEU A 164 -19.50 -5.95 4.53
N ILE A 165 -19.38 -7.09 3.84
CA ILE A 165 -19.30 -7.14 2.37
C ILE A 165 -20.57 -6.58 1.72
N ASP A 166 -21.72 -6.75 2.32
CA ASP A 166 -23.02 -6.28 1.81
C ASP A 166 -23.27 -4.79 2.10
N LEU A 167 -22.39 -4.13 2.87
CA LEU A 167 -22.55 -2.71 3.19
C LEU A 167 -22.20 -1.81 1.99
N PRO A 168 -22.98 -0.71 1.78
CA PRO A 168 -22.58 0.33 0.82
C PRO A 168 -21.30 1.06 1.27
N GLY A 169 -20.53 1.57 0.30
CA GLY A 169 -19.24 2.23 0.56
C GLY A 169 -18.07 1.25 0.60
N ARG A 170 -18.28 0.05 0.09
CA ARG A 170 -17.24 -0.92 -0.22
C ARG A 170 -16.46 -0.44 -1.44
N GLY A 171 -15.15 -0.33 -1.33
CA GLY A 171 -14.29 -0.18 -2.49
C GLY A 171 -14.33 -1.45 -3.32
N HIS A 172 -15.22 -1.52 -4.30
CA HIS A 172 -15.32 -2.66 -5.20
C HIS A 172 -14.21 -2.57 -6.24
N VAL A 173 -13.34 -3.58 -6.31
CA VAL A 173 -12.48 -3.78 -7.47
C VAL A 173 -13.14 -4.87 -8.31
N PRO A 174 -13.70 -4.53 -9.47
CA PRO A 174 -14.22 -5.54 -10.38
C PRO A 174 -13.12 -6.52 -10.75
N GLY A 175 -13.36 -7.81 -10.61
CA GLY A 175 -12.42 -8.83 -11.09
C GLY A 175 -12.36 -8.78 -12.62
N GLY A 176 -11.17 -8.50 -13.18
CA GLY A 176 -10.93 -8.63 -14.63
C GLY A 176 -11.48 -7.53 -15.54
N ALA A 177 -12.24 -6.55 -15.03
CA ALA A 177 -12.65 -5.40 -15.84
C ALA A 177 -11.53 -4.36 -15.92
N ALA A 178 -11.35 -3.74 -17.09
CA ALA A 178 -10.45 -2.59 -17.23
C ALA A 178 -10.89 -1.47 -16.30
N VAL A 179 -9.98 -1.01 -15.44
CA VAL A 179 -10.25 0.12 -14.53
C VAL A 179 -10.24 1.40 -15.37
N PRO A 180 -11.32 2.21 -15.37
CA PRO A 180 -11.35 3.45 -16.12
C PRO A 180 -10.25 4.41 -15.66
N SER A 181 -9.71 5.18 -16.58
CA SER A 181 -8.69 6.18 -16.27
C SER A 181 -9.23 7.28 -15.36
N LEU A 182 -8.38 7.75 -14.47
CA LEU A 182 -8.63 8.89 -13.61
C LEU A 182 -8.61 10.18 -14.46
N ARG A 183 -9.69 10.96 -14.40
CA ARG A 183 -9.77 12.23 -15.10
C ARG A 183 -8.93 13.28 -14.35
N PRO A 184 -8.41 14.31 -15.05
CA PRO A 184 -7.65 15.36 -14.39
C PRO A 184 -8.39 16.05 -13.23
N GLU A 185 -9.71 16.27 -13.36
CA GLU A 185 -10.54 16.85 -12.31
C GLU A 185 -10.75 15.93 -11.09
N ASP A 186 -10.47 14.63 -11.23
CA ASP A 186 -10.58 13.66 -10.13
C ASP A 186 -9.33 13.63 -9.25
N ARG A 187 -8.19 14.07 -9.77
CA ARG A 187 -6.89 14.03 -9.06
C ARG A 187 -6.95 14.73 -7.70
N ARG A 188 -7.58 15.91 -7.65
CA ARG A 188 -7.73 16.67 -6.38
C ARG A 188 -8.48 15.88 -5.32
N LEU A 189 -9.55 15.17 -5.71
CA LEU A 189 -10.30 14.33 -4.78
C LEU A 189 -9.46 13.17 -4.27
N VAL A 190 -8.76 12.48 -5.16
CA VAL A 190 -7.90 11.34 -4.82
C VAL A 190 -6.78 11.77 -3.88
N LEU A 191 -6.08 12.87 -4.19
CA LEU A 191 -5.01 13.40 -3.36
C LEU A 191 -5.50 13.84 -1.98
N ALA A 192 -6.68 14.49 -1.90
CA ALA A 192 -7.29 14.86 -0.62
C ALA A 192 -7.62 13.65 0.25
N MET A 193 -7.97 12.52 -0.36
CA MET A 193 -8.31 11.28 0.36
C MET A 193 -7.10 10.40 0.70
N ALA A 194 -5.91 10.74 0.24
CA ALA A 194 -4.71 9.93 0.49
C ALA A 194 -4.37 9.80 1.99
N GLY A 195 -4.63 10.86 2.77
CA GLY A 195 -4.39 10.89 4.22
C GLY A 195 -5.54 10.34 5.05
N ASP A 196 -6.78 10.60 4.62
CA ASP A 196 -8.00 10.11 5.27
C ASP A 196 -9.08 9.86 4.23
N SER A 197 -9.31 8.60 3.92
CA SER A 197 -10.36 8.19 2.99
C SER A 197 -11.78 8.25 3.61
N ARG A 198 -11.90 8.54 4.89
CA ARG A 198 -13.18 8.70 5.60
C ARG A 198 -13.68 10.15 5.71
N LEU A 199 -12.93 11.10 5.11
CA LEU A 199 -13.41 12.49 5.02
C LEU A 199 -14.85 12.55 4.52
N GLY A 200 -15.64 13.43 5.16
CA GLY A 200 -17.03 13.67 4.79
C GLY A 200 -17.18 14.31 3.41
N VAL A 201 -18.32 14.10 2.76
CA VAL A 201 -18.57 14.68 1.44
C VAL A 201 -18.54 16.21 1.48
N ALA A 202 -19.04 16.84 2.56
CA ALA A 202 -18.99 18.29 2.75
C ALA A 202 -17.55 18.82 2.78
N GLU A 203 -16.67 18.14 3.53
CA GLU A 203 -15.25 18.51 3.61
C GLU A 203 -14.53 18.32 2.27
N LEU A 204 -14.77 17.20 1.59
CA LEU A 204 -14.22 16.96 0.26
C LEU A 204 -14.70 17.99 -0.77
N ALA A 205 -15.97 18.43 -0.68
CA ALA A 205 -16.55 19.47 -1.52
C ALA A 205 -15.84 20.81 -1.28
N ARG A 206 -15.64 21.17 -0.01
CA ARG A 206 -14.91 22.39 0.39
C ARG A 206 -13.49 22.38 -0.14
N LEU A 207 -12.75 21.28 0.03
CA LEU A 207 -11.37 21.14 -0.44
C LEU A 207 -11.23 21.26 -1.97
N GLN A 208 -12.27 20.86 -2.72
CA GLN A 208 -12.29 20.93 -4.18
C GLN A 208 -12.91 22.24 -4.73
N GLY A 209 -13.58 23.05 -3.90
CA GLY A 209 -14.36 24.21 -4.35
C GLY A 209 -15.58 23.79 -5.19
N ARG A 210 -16.24 22.66 -4.86
CA ARG A 210 -17.38 22.10 -5.59
C ARG A 210 -18.61 21.92 -4.68
N SER A 211 -19.77 21.69 -5.28
CA SER A 211 -20.98 21.35 -4.51
C SER A 211 -20.90 19.92 -3.96
N GLU A 212 -21.54 19.68 -2.80
CA GLU A 212 -21.62 18.34 -2.20
C GLU A 212 -22.25 17.30 -3.12
N SER A 213 -23.29 17.70 -3.87
CA SER A 213 -23.96 16.80 -4.80
C SER A 213 -23.04 16.36 -5.95
N ALA A 214 -22.23 17.28 -6.49
CA ALA A 214 -21.25 16.96 -7.52
C ALA A 214 -20.12 16.06 -6.96
N THR A 215 -19.63 16.38 -5.77
CA THR A 215 -18.59 15.59 -5.08
C THR A 215 -19.07 14.17 -4.74
N ARG A 216 -20.34 14.02 -4.29
CA ARG A 216 -20.94 12.71 -4.01
C ARG A 216 -21.03 11.84 -5.26
N ARG A 217 -21.50 12.42 -6.39
CA ARG A 217 -21.54 11.69 -7.67
C ARG A 217 -20.14 11.30 -8.17
N GLN A 218 -19.17 12.20 -8.04
CA GLN A 218 -17.79 11.94 -8.42
C GLN A 218 -17.19 10.79 -7.59
N LEU A 219 -17.31 10.86 -6.26
CA LEU A 219 -16.84 9.83 -5.34
C LEU A 219 -17.46 8.46 -5.65
N HIS A 220 -18.79 8.41 -5.78
CA HIS A 220 -19.51 7.18 -6.10
C HIS A 220 -19.08 6.57 -7.45
N ARG A 221 -18.85 7.41 -8.46
CA ARG A 221 -18.33 6.96 -9.75
C ARG A 221 -16.94 6.33 -9.62
N LEU A 222 -16.02 6.99 -8.88
CA LEU A 222 -14.63 6.52 -8.70
C LEU A 222 -14.56 5.23 -7.87
N GLU A 223 -15.39 5.12 -6.83
CA GLU A 223 -15.48 3.91 -6.02
C GLU A 223 -16.07 2.73 -6.81
N ASN A 224 -17.17 2.95 -7.52
CA ASN A 224 -17.85 1.88 -8.29
C ASN A 224 -17.05 1.39 -9.50
N SER A 225 -16.24 2.26 -10.09
CA SER A 225 -15.38 1.89 -11.22
C SER A 225 -14.09 1.20 -10.78
N GLY A 226 -13.78 1.17 -9.47
CA GLY A 226 -12.51 0.66 -8.97
C GLY A 226 -11.31 1.58 -9.23
N THR A 227 -11.52 2.79 -9.79
CA THR A 227 -10.47 3.80 -10.00
C THR A 227 -9.92 4.31 -8.67
N LEU A 228 -10.77 4.38 -7.63
CA LEU A 228 -10.38 4.73 -6.28
C LEU A 228 -10.43 3.49 -5.40
N THR A 229 -9.31 3.17 -4.78
CA THR A 229 -9.19 2.06 -3.84
C THR A 229 -8.85 2.57 -2.44
N HIS A 230 -9.45 1.97 -1.42
CA HIS A 230 -9.20 2.33 -0.03
C HIS A 230 -8.18 1.39 0.59
N ASN A 231 -7.32 1.93 1.45
CA ASN A 231 -6.26 1.21 2.12
C ASN A 231 -6.27 1.55 3.62
N CYS A 232 -6.98 0.73 4.41
CA CYS A 232 -7.00 0.84 5.86
C CYS A 232 -5.97 -0.12 6.46
N ARG A 233 -5.03 0.41 7.23
CA ARG A 233 -3.92 -0.36 7.80
C ARG A 233 -3.63 0.02 9.24
N PRO A 234 -3.29 -0.93 10.08
CA PRO A 234 -2.56 -0.67 11.32
C PRO A 234 -1.06 -0.52 11.04
N VAL A 235 -0.36 0.06 11.99
CA VAL A 235 1.10 -0.07 12.09
C VAL A 235 1.48 -1.55 12.13
N PRO A 236 2.40 -2.05 11.28
CA PRO A 236 2.79 -3.46 11.26
C PRO A 236 3.20 -3.99 12.64
N LEU A 237 4.04 -3.25 13.39
CA LEU A 237 4.52 -3.63 14.73
C LEU A 237 3.39 -3.94 15.72
N HIS A 238 2.22 -3.31 15.58
CA HIS A 238 1.09 -3.48 16.49
C HIS A 238 -0.05 -4.33 15.90
N SER A 239 0.09 -4.73 14.62
CA SER A 239 -0.94 -5.47 13.89
C SER A 239 -1.09 -6.94 14.32
N GLY A 240 -0.04 -7.49 14.93
CA GLY A 240 0.14 -8.94 15.11
C GLY A 240 0.82 -9.61 13.91
N TRP A 241 1.27 -8.81 12.93
CA TRP A 241 2.00 -9.22 11.73
C TRP A 241 3.20 -8.28 11.51
N PRO A 242 4.18 -8.25 12.42
CA PRO A 242 5.25 -7.26 12.42
C PRO A 242 6.33 -7.50 11.36
N VAL A 243 6.46 -8.72 10.87
CA VAL A 243 7.54 -9.08 9.93
C VAL A 243 7.03 -9.01 8.50
N SER A 244 7.61 -8.14 7.70
CA SER A 244 7.33 -8.03 6.26
C SER A 244 8.50 -8.57 5.46
N VAL A 245 8.21 -9.40 4.45
CA VAL A 245 9.20 -10.04 3.61
C VAL A 245 8.80 -9.90 2.15
N VAL A 246 9.73 -9.54 1.27
CA VAL A 246 9.56 -9.60 -0.17
C VAL A 246 10.33 -10.81 -0.69
N LEU A 247 9.63 -11.68 -1.39
CA LEU A 247 10.19 -12.87 -2.02
C LEU A 247 10.31 -12.60 -3.53
N TRP A 248 11.52 -12.66 -4.04
CA TRP A 248 11.76 -12.74 -5.48
C TRP A 248 11.70 -14.19 -5.89
N ALA A 249 10.89 -14.50 -6.88
CA ALA A 249 10.64 -15.88 -7.26
C ALA A 249 10.54 -16.04 -8.79
N ASP A 250 10.78 -17.26 -9.21
CA ASP A 250 10.59 -17.70 -10.59
C ASP A 250 9.44 -18.70 -10.64
N PHE A 251 8.55 -18.48 -11.58
CA PHE A 251 7.48 -19.41 -11.87
C PHE A 251 7.44 -19.67 -13.39
N PRO A 252 7.64 -20.90 -13.83
CA PRO A 252 7.56 -21.23 -15.24
C PRO A 252 6.08 -21.14 -15.66
N ALA A 253 5.73 -20.08 -16.37
CA ALA A 253 4.41 -19.98 -16.99
C ALA A 253 4.38 -20.88 -18.22
N PRO A 254 3.51 -21.90 -18.27
CA PRO A 254 3.38 -22.76 -19.45
C PRO A 254 2.86 -21.98 -20.66
N ASP A 255 2.13 -20.90 -20.43
CA ASP A 255 1.68 -19.94 -21.42
C ASP A 255 1.84 -18.52 -20.82
N PRO A 256 2.58 -17.62 -21.48
CA PRO A 256 2.75 -16.23 -21.02
C PRO A 256 1.43 -15.46 -20.87
N ALA A 257 0.37 -15.85 -21.56
CA ALA A 257 -0.95 -15.25 -21.46
C ALA A 257 -1.75 -15.76 -20.24
N THR A 258 -1.33 -16.87 -19.64
CA THR A 258 -2.00 -17.43 -18.46
C THR A 258 -1.40 -16.83 -17.18
N PRO A 259 -2.20 -16.09 -16.38
CA PRO A 259 -1.72 -15.57 -15.10
C PRO A 259 -1.27 -16.70 -14.18
N PRO A 260 -0.21 -16.50 -13.38
CA PRO A 260 0.17 -17.48 -12.39
C PRO A 260 -0.97 -17.70 -11.39
N PRO A 261 -1.14 -18.91 -10.86
CA PRO A 261 -2.19 -19.20 -9.89
C PRO A 261 -1.96 -18.34 -8.62
N VAL A 262 -2.89 -17.42 -8.36
CA VAL A 262 -2.80 -16.57 -7.16
C VAL A 262 -3.06 -17.40 -5.92
N VAL A 263 -2.04 -17.52 -5.09
CA VAL A 263 -2.14 -18.28 -3.84
C VAL A 263 -2.76 -17.40 -2.75
N HIS A 264 -3.92 -17.79 -2.29
CA HIS A 264 -4.59 -17.14 -1.17
C HIS A 264 -4.08 -17.73 0.17
N LEU A 265 -2.86 -17.35 0.56
CA LEU A 265 -2.41 -17.51 1.93
C LEU A 265 -2.78 -16.24 2.71
N ARG A 266 -3.02 -16.43 4.01
CA ARG A 266 -3.27 -15.31 4.94
C ARG A 266 -2.09 -14.33 4.97
N GLU A 267 -0.89 -14.87 4.88
CA GLU A 267 0.39 -14.16 4.89
C GLU A 267 0.59 -13.32 3.63
N THR A 268 0.03 -13.73 2.49
CA THR A 268 0.28 -13.05 1.19
C THR A 268 -0.41 -11.69 1.13
N VAL A 269 0.38 -10.64 0.97
CA VAL A 269 -0.06 -9.24 0.83
C VAL A 269 -0.16 -8.87 -0.64
N ASP A 270 0.97 -8.89 -1.34
CA ASP A 270 1.04 -8.58 -2.76
C ASP A 270 1.53 -9.81 -3.55
N PHE A 271 1.05 -9.92 -4.79
CA PHE A 271 1.49 -10.92 -5.74
C PHE A 271 1.52 -10.27 -7.13
N MET A 272 2.71 -10.11 -7.69
CA MET A 272 2.94 -9.33 -8.90
C MET A 272 3.87 -10.05 -9.86
N SER A 273 3.57 -10.00 -11.15
CA SER A 273 4.54 -10.32 -12.19
C SER A 273 5.44 -9.10 -12.42
N VAL A 274 6.74 -9.36 -12.59
CA VAL A 274 7.75 -8.31 -12.75
C VAL A 274 8.73 -8.65 -13.86
N THR A 275 9.45 -7.63 -14.36
CA THR A 275 10.61 -7.81 -15.23
C THR A 275 11.89 -8.02 -14.39
N GLY A 276 12.97 -8.44 -15.04
CA GLY A 276 14.29 -8.58 -14.42
C GLY A 276 14.74 -10.04 -14.29
N PRO A 277 15.65 -10.35 -13.36
CA PRO A 277 16.19 -11.70 -13.20
C PRO A 277 15.15 -12.70 -12.68
N HIS A 278 14.07 -12.21 -12.06
CA HIS A 278 12.96 -13.00 -11.54
C HIS A 278 11.65 -12.47 -12.12
N ASN A 279 10.66 -13.34 -12.30
CA ASN A 279 9.40 -12.98 -12.94
C ASN A 279 8.25 -12.75 -11.94
N LEU A 280 8.47 -12.98 -10.64
CA LEU A 280 7.50 -12.73 -9.58
C LEU A 280 8.10 -11.96 -8.40
N ALA A 281 7.31 -11.03 -7.85
CA ALA A 281 7.50 -10.39 -6.56
C ALA A 281 6.30 -10.72 -5.66
N ILE A 282 6.56 -11.38 -4.52
CA ILE A 282 5.53 -11.78 -3.56
C ILE A 282 5.84 -11.13 -2.22
N THR A 283 4.95 -10.28 -1.73
CA THR A 283 5.07 -9.71 -0.39
C THR A 283 4.27 -10.54 0.59
N VAL A 284 4.89 -10.94 1.68
CA VAL A 284 4.23 -11.64 2.78
C VAL A 284 4.41 -10.90 4.10
N MET A 285 3.42 -11.01 4.98
CA MET A 285 3.52 -10.56 6.37
C MET A 285 3.43 -11.77 7.30
N LEU A 286 4.32 -11.83 8.28
CA LEU A 286 4.47 -12.95 9.20
C LEU A 286 4.33 -12.46 10.65
N ARG A 287 4.01 -13.36 11.56
CA ARG A 287 3.94 -13.06 12.99
C ARG A 287 5.32 -13.02 13.61
N THR A 288 6.17 -13.96 13.18
CA THR A 288 7.58 -14.06 13.56
C THR A 288 8.42 -14.42 12.34
N LEU A 289 9.72 -14.20 12.40
CA LEU A 289 10.64 -14.62 11.33
C LEU A 289 10.71 -16.16 11.19
N GLU A 290 10.45 -16.87 12.27
CA GLU A 290 10.42 -18.34 12.32
C GLU A 290 9.28 -18.94 11.46
N ASP A 291 8.24 -18.16 11.16
CA ASP A 291 7.14 -18.58 10.28
C ASP A 291 7.56 -18.62 8.80
N LEU A 292 8.68 -18.01 8.43
CA LEU A 292 9.10 -17.85 7.02
C LEU A 292 9.29 -19.19 6.29
N PRO A 293 9.99 -20.20 6.84
CA PRO A 293 10.14 -21.49 6.18
C PRO A 293 8.79 -22.19 5.93
N GLY A 294 7.88 -22.09 6.89
CA GLY A 294 6.53 -22.65 6.77
C GLY A 294 5.70 -21.97 5.68
N CYS A 295 5.79 -20.62 5.62
CA CYS A 295 5.11 -19.81 4.60
C CYS A 295 5.63 -20.11 3.19
N THR A 296 6.94 -20.13 2.97
CA THR A 296 7.56 -20.44 1.68
C THR A 296 7.24 -21.86 1.22
N ALA A 297 7.30 -22.85 2.12
CA ALA A 297 6.89 -24.22 1.83
C ALA A 297 5.41 -24.32 1.44
N ALA A 298 4.54 -23.54 2.08
CA ALA A 298 3.11 -23.50 1.74
C ALA A 298 2.86 -22.86 0.36
N LEU A 299 3.62 -21.82 0.00
CA LEU A 299 3.59 -21.21 -1.34
C LEU A 299 4.02 -22.24 -2.40
N MET A 300 5.16 -22.90 -2.24
CA MET A 300 5.68 -23.89 -3.17
C MET A 300 4.75 -25.11 -3.34
N ARG A 301 4.11 -25.58 -2.24
CA ARG A 301 3.11 -26.66 -2.36
C ARG A 301 1.88 -26.28 -3.17
N ARG A 302 1.44 -25.02 -3.07
CA ARG A 302 0.25 -24.52 -3.80
C ARG A 302 0.54 -24.05 -5.21
N MET A 303 1.81 -23.80 -5.50
CA MET A 303 2.31 -23.42 -6.82
C MET A 303 3.45 -24.37 -7.23
N PRO A 304 3.14 -25.58 -7.70
CA PRO A 304 4.17 -26.51 -8.18
C PRO A 304 5.02 -25.85 -9.27
N GLY A 305 6.34 -25.89 -9.12
CA GLY A 305 7.29 -25.20 -9.99
C GLY A 305 7.71 -23.79 -9.52
N LEU A 306 7.08 -23.22 -8.49
CA LEU A 306 7.56 -22.00 -7.88
C LEU A 306 8.93 -22.23 -7.24
N ARG A 307 9.90 -21.37 -7.57
CA ARG A 307 11.22 -21.34 -6.99
C ARG A 307 11.44 -19.97 -6.32
N ILE A 308 11.60 -19.94 -5.01
CA ILE A 308 12.03 -18.73 -4.30
C ILE A 308 13.53 -18.55 -4.57
N ALA A 309 13.88 -17.45 -5.21
CA ALA A 309 15.25 -17.15 -5.63
C ALA A 309 15.96 -16.25 -4.62
N ASP A 310 15.25 -15.29 -4.03
CA ASP A 310 15.81 -14.39 -3.03
C ASP A 310 14.74 -14.00 -2.00
N THR A 311 15.18 -13.72 -0.77
CA THR A 311 14.32 -13.41 0.36
C THR A 311 14.80 -12.12 1.04
N VAL A 312 13.98 -11.10 0.97
CA VAL A 312 14.29 -9.75 1.44
C VAL A 312 13.44 -9.41 2.64
N VAL A 313 14.04 -9.37 3.81
CA VAL A 313 13.35 -8.99 5.05
C VAL A 313 13.37 -7.48 5.21
N VAL A 314 12.22 -6.88 5.48
CA VAL A 314 12.11 -5.46 5.78
C VAL A 314 12.56 -5.22 7.22
N LEU A 315 13.66 -4.48 7.39
CA LEU A 315 14.20 -4.10 8.69
C LEU A 315 13.48 -2.87 9.24
N ARG A 316 13.14 -1.93 8.35
CA ARG A 316 12.42 -0.71 8.70
C ARG A 316 11.56 -0.22 7.54
N CYS A 317 10.34 0.18 7.86
CA CYS A 317 9.44 0.86 6.92
C CYS A 317 9.41 2.36 7.22
N HIS A 318 9.88 3.19 6.29
CA HIS A 318 9.87 4.66 6.41
C HIS A 318 8.63 5.28 5.76
N LYS A 319 8.15 4.65 4.71
CA LYS A 319 6.94 5.08 3.99
C LYS A 319 6.20 3.86 3.45
N THR A 320 4.87 3.86 3.53
CA THR A 320 4.02 2.83 2.92
C THR A 320 2.71 3.44 2.43
N ALA A 321 2.36 3.19 1.16
CA ALA A 321 1.13 3.69 0.53
C ALA A 321 0.85 5.17 0.87
N ALA A 322 1.87 6.03 0.65
CA ALA A 322 1.83 7.47 0.93
C ALA A 322 1.96 7.90 2.41
N GLN A 323 1.91 6.99 3.36
CA GLN A 323 2.05 7.30 4.79
C GLN A 323 3.52 7.25 5.21
N VAL A 324 4.05 8.34 5.75
CA VAL A 324 5.39 8.41 6.32
C VAL A 324 5.35 7.99 7.77
N LEU A 325 6.25 7.09 8.13
CA LEU A 325 6.31 6.47 9.46
C LEU A 325 7.52 6.96 10.25
N GLY A 326 7.31 7.16 11.54
CA GLY A 326 8.36 7.47 12.50
C GLY A 326 9.22 6.28 12.88
N PRO A 327 10.23 6.50 13.75
CA PRO A 327 11.10 5.42 14.24
C PRO A 327 10.37 4.30 14.97
N ASP A 328 9.24 4.61 15.59
CA ASP A 328 8.35 3.69 16.30
C ASP A 328 7.32 3.01 15.38
N GLY A 329 7.40 3.26 14.06
CA GLY A 329 6.50 2.74 13.04
C GLY A 329 5.16 3.43 12.96
N ARG A 330 4.85 4.42 13.82
CA ARG A 330 3.60 5.18 13.78
C ARG A 330 3.59 6.15 12.62
N ARG A 331 2.40 6.39 12.05
CA ARG A 331 2.25 7.41 11.02
C ARG A 331 2.49 8.80 11.62
N ILE A 332 3.41 9.55 11.02
CA ILE A 332 3.69 10.95 11.39
C ILE A 332 3.06 11.95 10.42
N ARG A 333 2.94 11.60 9.13
CA ARG A 333 2.32 12.43 8.10
C ARG A 333 2.00 11.63 6.84
N THR A 334 1.29 12.28 5.93
CA THR A 334 0.98 11.75 4.60
C THR A 334 1.67 12.59 3.54
N VAL A 335 2.28 11.94 2.55
CA VAL A 335 2.73 12.55 1.30
C VAL A 335 1.86 11.97 0.19
N PRO A 336 0.84 12.73 -0.28
CA PRO A 336 -0.07 12.25 -1.30
C PRO A 336 0.67 11.83 -2.57
N PRO A 337 0.32 10.71 -3.20
CA PRO A 337 1.01 10.20 -4.38
C PRO A 337 0.58 10.97 -5.63
N ASP A 338 1.07 12.19 -5.77
CA ASP A 338 0.86 13.00 -6.98
C ASP A 338 1.85 12.58 -8.08
N ILE A 339 1.63 11.38 -8.60
CA ILE A 339 2.48 10.78 -9.63
C ILE A 339 2.46 11.53 -10.96
N TRP A 340 1.53 12.48 -11.12
CA TRP A 340 1.36 13.26 -12.36
C TRP A 340 2.24 14.50 -12.45
N THR A 341 2.81 14.92 -11.34
CA THR A 341 3.80 15.99 -11.31
C THR A 341 5.12 15.48 -11.88
N ARG A 342 5.84 16.37 -12.60
CA ARG A 342 7.13 16.01 -13.15
C ARG A 342 8.16 15.83 -12.03
N PRO A 343 9.03 14.81 -12.08
CA PRO A 343 10.11 14.68 -11.13
C PRO A 343 10.97 15.94 -11.05
N VAL A 344 11.22 16.42 -9.83
CA VAL A 344 12.10 17.59 -9.65
C VAL A 344 13.54 17.08 -9.51
N PRO A 345 14.44 17.44 -10.42
CA PRO A 345 15.84 17.03 -10.34
C PRO A 345 16.48 17.47 -9.03
N LEU A 346 17.34 16.61 -8.46
CA LEU A 346 18.16 17.01 -7.33
C LEU A 346 19.37 17.83 -7.83
N PRO A 347 19.81 18.86 -7.09
CA PRO A 347 21.00 19.60 -7.41
C PRO A 347 22.23 18.69 -7.45
N THR A 348 23.17 19.01 -8.32
CA THR A 348 24.46 18.33 -8.41
C THR A 348 25.29 18.67 -7.18
N GLY A 349 25.74 17.67 -6.40
CA GLY A 349 26.64 17.86 -5.26
C GLY A 349 25.95 18.00 -3.91
N LEU A 350 24.79 17.36 -3.69
CA LEU A 350 24.23 17.10 -2.36
C LEU A 350 25.12 16.17 -1.54
#